data_90313ba1c804659f401867edbd8d9db5
#
_entry.id   90313ba1c804659f401867edbd8d9db5
#
_cell.length_a   1.000
_cell.length_b   1.000
_cell.length_c   1.000
_cell.angle_alpha   90.00
_cell.angle_beta   90.00
_cell.angle_gamma   90.00
#
_symmetry.space_group_name_H-M   'P 1'
#
loop_
_entity.id
_entity.type
_entity.pdbx_description
1 polymer ?
#
loop_
_entity_poly.entity_id
_entity_poly.type
_entity_poly.pdbx_seq_one_letter_code
_entity_poly.pdbx_strand_id
1 'polypeptide(L)'
;ILANDTNAPKYINSSTSLIYDKSNSLFGIDVAWSAASKNGVMNLVEGAPDVMRLQVIGATNTVAPLCSSWTEAQLSVLKRITSNLNIIPDCDVPKEGEYIGVGFTSAMRTGKLALSLGFAVSIQEIPASDVKCDPDSYLTTKDKLDNLPKLDFVMWYASKVINADGENIQQQAKSIHEVIDLVKTIPDKVLQESYADSLVNVYGREEMWKREIMGIQTMPA
;
A
#
# COMPACT_ATOMS: atom_id res chain seq x y z
N ILE A 1 22.15 12.48 -14.32
CA ILE A 1 22.89 12.01 -13.13
C ILE A 1 24.29 12.59 -13.25
N LEU A 2 24.58 13.56 -12.47
CA LEU A 2 25.91 14.17 -12.43
C LEU A 2 26.67 13.54 -11.28
N ALA A 3 27.72 12.80 -11.64
CA ALA A 3 28.79 12.36 -10.81
C ALA A 3 28.50 11.33 -9.68
N ASN A 4 29.57 10.64 -9.33
CA ASN A 4 29.75 9.64 -8.27
C ASN A 4 29.56 10.19 -6.83
N ASP A 5 28.77 11.25 -6.63
CA ASP A 5 28.46 11.77 -5.32
C ASP A 5 27.29 10.99 -4.71
N THR A 6 27.61 10.06 -3.83
CA THR A 6 26.64 9.21 -3.11
C THR A 6 25.71 10.00 -2.20
N ASN A 7 25.99 11.27 -1.92
CA ASN A 7 25.18 12.15 -1.08
C ASN A 7 24.21 13.05 -1.87
N ALA A 8 24.34 13.10 -3.20
CA ALA A 8 23.43 13.89 -4.02
C ALA A 8 22.10 13.14 -4.25
N PRO A 9 20.96 13.83 -4.17
CA PRO A 9 19.66 13.19 -4.46
C PRO A 9 19.62 12.75 -5.93
N LYS A 10 19.13 11.51 -6.18
CA LYS A 10 19.03 10.91 -7.51
C LYS A 10 18.14 11.73 -8.47
N TYR A 11 17.11 12.35 -7.92
CA TYR A 11 16.19 13.25 -8.63
C TYR A 11 15.93 14.50 -7.81
N ILE A 12 15.82 15.64 -8.48
CA ILE A 12 15.48 16.93 -7.88
C ILE A 12 14.23 17.44 -8.60
N ASN A 13 13.16 17.67 -7.85
CA ASN A 13 11.95 18.30 -8.35
C ASN A 13 12.15 19.83 -8.45
N SER A 14 11.40 20.45 -9.35
CA SER A 14 11.28 21.91 -9.38
C SER A 14 10.75 22.45 -8.04
N SER A 15 11.08 23.69 -7.75
CA SER A 15 10.50 24.40 -6.62
C SER A 15 9.00 24.56 -6.78
N THR A 16 8.25 24.58 -5.68
CA THR A 16 6.81 24.87 -5.68
C THR A 16 6.54 26.23 -6.35
N SER A 17 5.55 26.30 -7.20
CA SER A 17 5.12 27.49 -7.93
C SER A 17 3.58 27.55 -8.01
N LEU A 18 3.03 28.58 -8.64
CA LEU A 18 1.56 28.70 -8.83
C LEU A 18 0.95 27.54 -9.65
N ILE A 19 1.77 26.88 -10.47
CA ILE A 19 1.33 25.81 -11.38
C ILE A 19 1.90 24.43 -11.02
N TYR A 20 2.78 24.35 -10.01
CA TYR A 20 3.42 23.12 -9.62
C TYR A 20 3.55 23.01 -8.09
N ASP A 21 2.92 21.99 -7.55
CA ASP A 21 3.09 21.56 -6.16
C ASP A 21 3.24 20.03 -6.14
N LYS A 22 4.42 19.57 -5.72
CA LYS A 22 4.75 18.15 -5.66
C LYS A 22 3.82 17.34 -4.76
N SER A 23 3.25 17.97 -3.72
CA SER A 23 2.34 17.32 -2.78
C SER A 23 0.94 17.07 -3.35
N ASN A 24 0.59 17.74 -4.45
CA ASN A 24 -0.66 17.60 -5.18
C ASN A 24 -0.47 16.95 -6.57
N SER A 25 0.77 16.87 -7.03
CA SER A 25 1.07 16.38 -8.39
C SER A 25 1.32 14.87 -8.39
N LEU A 26 0.92 14.23 -9.49
CA LEU A 26 1.08 12.81 -9.74
C LEU A 26 1.78 12.57 -11.06
N PHE A 27 2.81 11.73 -11.08
CA PHE A 27 3.45 11.31 -12.32
C PHE A 27 2.59 10.28 -13.04
N GLY A 28 2.38 10.45 -14.34
CA GLY A 28 1.65 9.53 -15.22
C GLY A 28 0.13 9.63 -15.14
N ILE A 29 -0.43 10.60 -14.41
CA ILE A 29 -1.89 10.72 -14.24
C ILE A 29 -2.61 11.03 -15.56
N ASP A 30 -1.97 11.75 -16.47
CA ASP A 30 -2.48 12.10 -17.80
C ASP A 30 -2.79 10.86 -18.65
N VAL A 31 -1.94 9.84 -18.59
CA VAL A 31 -2.15 8.54 -19.23
C VAL A 31 -3.09 7.66 -18.38
N ALA A 32 -2.88 7.62 -17.08
CA ALA A 32 -3.56 6.68 -16.21
C ALA A 32 -5.04 6.99 -15.99
N TRP A 33 -5.47 8.23 -16.10
CA TRP A 33 -6.85 8.67 -15.87
C TRP A 33 -7.87 7.84 -16.65
N SER A 34 -7.72 7.81 -17.97
CA SER A 34 -8.65 7.09 -18.85
C SER A 34 -8.63 5.59 -18.60
N ALA A 35 -7.45 5.02 -18.42
CA ALA A 35 -7.29 3.60 -18.18
C ALA A 35 -7.89 3.18 -16.82
N ALA A 36 -7.64 3.95 -15.76
CA ALA A 36 -8.19 3.63 -14.44
C ALA A 36 -9.71 3.81 -14.38
N SER A 37 -10.27 4.83 -15.04
CA SER A 37 -11.71 5.00 -15.14
C SER A 37 -12.38 3.81 -15.85
N LYS A 38 -11.72 3.25 -16.87
CA LYS A 38 -12.22 2.09 -17.61
C LYS A 38 -12.03 0.78 -16.84
N ASN A 39 -10.87 0.60 -16.23
CA ASN A 39 -10.50 -0.64 -15.54
C ASN A 39 -11.04 -0.70 -14.11
N GLY A 40 -11.49 0.43 -13.56
CA GLY A 40 -12.00 0.53 -12.20
C GLY A 40 -10.94 0.43 -11.10
N VAL A 41 -9.64 0.49 -11.44
CA VAL A 41 -8.53 0.40 -10.48
C VAL A 41 -7.35 1.25 -10.89
N MET A 42 -6.66 1.86 -9.92
CA MET A 42 -5.41 2.60 -10.10
C MET A 42 -4.26 1.86 -9.41
N ASN A 43 -3.16 1.63 -10.14
CA ASN A 43 -1.93 1.11 -9.57
C ASN A 43 -1.08 2.25 -8.99
N LEU A 44 -0.60 2.05 -7.77
CA LEU A 44 0.27 2.98 -7.05
C LEU A 44 1.66 2.38 -6.94
N VAL A 45 2.68 3.09 -7.42
CA VAL A 45 4.09 2.74 -7.28
C VAL A 45 4.87 3.87 -6.60
N GLU A 46 6.15 3.68 -6.31
CA GLU A 46 6.95 4.66 -5.57
C GLU A 46 7.60 5.71 -6.47
N GLY A 47 7.99 5.34 -7.68
CA GLY A 47 8.80 6.18 -8.54
C GLY A 47 8.30 6.36 -9.97
N ALA A 48 8.77 7.42 -10.63
CA ALA A 48 8.48 7.67 -12.05
C ALA A 48 9.02 6.57 -12.99
N PRO A 49 10.20 5.96 -12.77
CA PRO A 49 10.67 4.85 -13.57
C PRO A 49 9.70 3.66 -13.57
N ASP A 50 9.12 3.35 -12.39
CA ASP A 50 8.15 2.25 -12.25
C ASP A 50 6.88 2.52 -13.06
N VAL A 51 6.39 3.77 -13.03
CA VAL A 51 5.24 4.17 -13.87
C VAL A 51 5.56 3.97 -15.34
N MET A 52 6.72 4.46 -15.80
CA MET A 52 7.12 4.30 -17.19
C MET A 52 7.22 2.83 -17.60
N ARG A 53 7.82 2.00 -16.76
CA ARG A 53 7.91 0.55 -16.98
C ARG A 53 6.53 -0.09 -17.09
N LEU A 54 5.65 0.15 -16.12
CA LEU A 54 4.32 -0.43 -16.09
C LEU A 54 3.45 0.03 -17.27
N GLN A 55 3.56 1.29 -17.67
CA GLN A 55 2.86 1.79 -18.87
C GLN A 55 3.37 1.12 -20.15
N VAL A 56 4.69 0.91 -20.29
CA VAL A 56 5.28 0.22 -21.45
C VAL A 56 4.80 -1.22 -21.58
N ILE A 57 4.64 -1.94 -20.47
CA ILE A 57 4.12 -3.31 -20.48
C ILE A 57 2.57 -3.39 -20.55
N GLY A 58 1.89 -2.24 -20.70
CA GLY A 58 0.43 -2.19 -20.88
C GLY A 58 -0.39 -1.98 -19.60
N ALA A 59 0.22 -1.83 -18.42
CA ALA A 59 -0.45 -1.43 -17.18
C ALA A 59 -0.54 0.11 -17.10
N THR A 60 -1.28 0.71 -18.04
CA THR A 60 -1.34 2.16 -18.24
C THR A 60 -2.07 2.92 -17.12
N ASN A 61 -2.83 2.22 -16.27
CA ASN A 61 -3.50 2.76 -15.09
C ASN A 61 -2.56 2.89 -13.87
N THR A 62 -1.32 3.34 -14.07
CA THR A 62 -0.28 3.43 -13.03
C THR A 62 0.19 4.85 -12.82
N VAL A 63 0.34 5.24 -11.56
CA VAL A 63 0.80 6.57 -11.12
C VAL A 63 1.79 6.46 -9.97
N ALA A 64 2.61 7.50 -9.80
CA ALA A 64 3.50 7.67 -8.65
C ALA A 64 3.40 9.08 -8.05
N PRO A 65 3.72 9.26 -6.76
CA PRO A 65 3.84 10.58 -6.17
C PRO A 65 5.12 11.27 -6.66
N LEU A 66 5.12 12.60 -6.67
CA LEU A 66 6.35 13.39 -6.92
C LEU A 66 7.08 13.77 -5.62
N CYS A 67 6.71 13.16 -4.52
CA CYS A 67 7.30 13.31 -3.19
C CYS A 67 7.63 11.93 -2.58
N SER A 68 8.31 11.91 -1.45
CA SER A 68 8.77 10.68 -0.81
C SER A 68 7.65 9.81 -0.20
N SER A 69 6.43 10.30 -0.15
CA SER A 69 5.28 9.60 0.42
C SER A 69 4.00 10.08 -0.25
N TRP A 70 3.00 9.22 -0.36
CA TRP A 70 1.67 9.58 -0.79
C TRP A 70 1.02 10.58 0.17
N THR A 71 0.30 11.56 -0.36
CA THR A 71 -0.43 12.57 0.40
C THR A 71 -1.93 12.36 0.27
N GLU A 72 -2.69 12.87 1.25
CA GLU A 72 -4.16 12.88 1.20
C GLU A 72 -4.67 13.65 -0.04
N ALA A 73 -4.02 14.75 -0.39
CA ALA A 73 -4.38 15.55 -1.56
C ALA A 73 -4.25 14.73 -2.86
N GLN A 74 -3.15 13.99 -3.03
CA GLN A 74 -2.94 13.12 -4.19
C GLN A 74 -3.99 12.00 -4.25
N LEU A 75 -4.27 11.33 -3.12
CA LEU A 75 -5.30 10.28 -3.07
C LEU A 75 -6.70 10.86 -3.32
N SER A 76 -6.99 12.07 -2.85
CA SER A 76 -8.26 12.75 -3.13
C SER A 76 -8.47 13.03 -4.63
N VAL A 77 -7.40 13.30 -5.37
CA VAL A 77 -7.48 13.36 -6.85
C VAL A 77 -7.88 12.00 -7.42
N LEU A 78 -7.26 10.91 -6.96
CA LEU A 78 -7.56 9.56 -7.44
C LEU A 78 -8.98 9.11 -7.09
N LYS A 79 -9.55 9.58 -5.96
CA LYS A 79 -10.92 9.26 -5.54
C LYS A 79 -11.98 9.71 -6.56
N ARG A 80 -11.68 10.72 -7.37
CA ARG A 80 -12.54 11.20 -8.46
C ARG A 80 -12.54 10.27 -9.66
N ILE A 81 -11.59 9.33 -9.74
CA ILE A 81 -11.37 8.45 -10.89
C ILE A 81 -11.85 7.03 -10.57
N THR A 82 -11.48 6.52 -9.40
CA THR A 82 -11.79 5.16 -8.96
C THR A 82 -11.88 5.08 -7.44
N SER A 83 -12.56 4.06 -6.93
CA SER A 83 -12.57 3.71 -5.50
C SER A 83 -11.63 2.55 -5.16
N ASN A 84 -10.91 1.99 -6.14
CA ASN A 84 -10.03 0.84 -5.93
C ASN A 84 -8.59 1.20 -6.24
N LEU A 85 -7.70 0.93 -5.30
CA LEU A 85 -6.26 1.12 -5.45
C LEU A 85 -5.54 -0.22 -5.34
N ASN A 86 -4.47 -0.36 -6.11
CA ASN A 86 -3.59 -1.50 -6.05
C ASN A 86 -2.16 -0.99 -5.81
N ILE A 87 -1.56 -1.33 -4.68
CA ILE A 87 -0.20 -0.90 -4.33
C ILE A 87 0.79 -1.94 -4.86
N ILE A 88 1.83 -1.49 -5.54
CA ILE A 88 2.93 -2.32 -6.03
C ILE A 88 4.21 -1.73 -5.44
N PRO A 89 4.65 -2.19 -4.25
CA PRO A 89 5.79 -1.62 -3.55
C PRO A 89 7.12 -2.11 -4.13
N ASP A 90 8.19 -1.37 -3.82
CA ASP A 90 9.56 -1.85 -3.96
C ASP A 90 9.78 -3.06 -3.04
N CYS A 91 10.59 -4.00 -3.50
CA CYS A 91 11.10 -5.09 -2.68
C CYS A 91 12.48 -4.70 -2.15
N ASP A 92 12.51 -4.15 -0.95
CA ASP A 92 13.77 -3.83 -0.27
C ASP A 92 14.25 -5.00 0.57
N VAL A 93 15.55 -5.24 0.55
CA VAL A 93 16.19 -6.18 1.47
C VAL A 93 16.14 -5.58 2.88
N PRO A 94 15.57 -6.26 3.88
CA PRO A 94 15.60 -5.79 5.26
C PRO A 94 17.05 -5.60 5.72
N LYS A 95 17.33 -4.55 6.47
CA LYS A 95 18.63 -4.36 7.08
C LYS A 95 18.87 -5.41 8.17
N GLU A 96 20.16 -5.63 8.50
CA GLU A 96 20.51 -6.54 9.59
C GLU A 96 19.80 -6.17 10.88
N GLY A 97 19.01 -7.09 11.42
CA GLY A 97 18.15 -6.87 12.61
C GLY A 97 16.77 -6.28 12.32
N GLU A 98 16.44 -5.95 11.08
CA GLU A 98 15.09 -5.52 10.67
C GLU A 98 14.36 -6.68 9.99
N TYR A 99 13.11 -6.93 10.39
CA TYR A 99 12.25 -7.93 9.72
C TYR A 99 11.48 -7.33 8.53
N ILE A 100 11.53 -6.02 8.35
CA ILE A 100 10.67 -5.26 7.45
C ILE A 100 11.51 -4.25 6.67
N GLY A 101 11.47 -4.29 5.35
CA GLY A 101 12.13 -3.34 4.46
C GLY A 101 11.40 -1.98 4.36
N VAL A 102 12.09 -0.98 3.78
CA VAL A 102 11.56 0.39 3.60
C VAL A 102 10.33 0.42 2.70
N GLY A 103 10.31 -0.36 1.61
CA GLY A 103 9.17 -0.47 0.69
C GLY A 103 7.91 -0.99 1.39
N PHE A 104 8.05 -1.94 2.32
CA PHE A 104 6.96 -2.39 3.16
C PHE A 104 6.40 -1.24 4.04
N THR A 105 7.27 -0.45 4.67
CA THR A 105 6.84 0.69 5.49
C THR A 105 6.12 1.75 4.67
N SER A 106 6.57 2.00 3.44
CA SER A 106 5.93 2.90 2.48
C SER A 106 4.55 2.38 2.07
N ALA A 107 4.44 1.10 1.71
CA ALA A 107 3.17 0.46 1.36
C ALA A 107 2.18 0.49 2.52
N MET A 108 2.63 0.20 3.75
CA MET A 108 1.80 0.26 4.96
C MET A 108 1.22 1.67 5.18
N ARG A 109 2.06 2.70 5.08
CA ARG A 109 1.63 4.09 5.26
C ARG A 109 0.61 4.49 4.19
N THR A 110 0.87 4.15 2.94
CA THR A 110 0.00 4.44 1.80
C THR A 110 -1.34 3.74 1.93
N GLY A 111 -1.34 2.45 2.24
CA GLY A 111 -2.56 1.65 2.39
C GLY A 111 -3.43 2.11 3.56
N LYS A 112 -2.83 2.41 4.72
CA LYS A 112 -3.55 2.98 5.88
C LYS A 112 -4.24 4.29 5.52
N LEU A 113 -3.53 5.20 4.85
CA LEU A 113 -4.09 6.46 4.40
C LEU A 113 -5.22 6.25 3.38
N ALA A 114 -5.04 5.35 2.42
CA ALA A 114 -6.06 5.05 1.42
C ALA A 114 -7.33 4.45 2.04
N LEU A 115 -7.19 3.50 2.97
CA LEU A 115 -8.33 2.91 3.70
C LEU A 115 -9.11 3.95 4.50
N SER A 116 -8.43 4.88 5.19
CA SER A 116 -9.10 5.95 5.95
C SER A 116 -9.88 6.92 5.07
N LEU A 117 -9.48 7.05 3.81
CA LEU A 117 -10.20 7.82 2.78
C LEU A 117 -11.31 6.99 2.08
N GLY A 118 -11.55 5.76 2.52
CA GLY A 118 -12.60 4.88 2.02
C GLY A 118 -12.30 4.25 0.66
N PHE A 119 -11.04 4.02 0.32
CA PHE A 119 -10.68 3.19 -0.82
C PHE A 119 -10.73 1.70 -0.45
N ALA A 120 -11.08 0.87 -1.43
CA ALA A 120 -10.73 -0.54 -1.41
C ALA A 120 -9.26 -0.67 -1.86
N VAL A 121 -8.44 -1.31 -1.04
CA VAL A 121 -6.99 -1.37 -1.27
C VAL A 121 -6.55 -2.81 -1.41
N SER A 122 -5.82 -3.08 -2.48
CA SER A 122 -5.09 -4.34 -2.69
C SER A 122 -3.60 -4.08 -2.82
N ILE A 123 -2.82 -5.14 -2.71
CA ILE A 123 -1.37 -5.11 -2.85
C ILE A 123 -0.88 -6.27 -3.72
N GLN A 124 0.11 -6.01 -4.55
CA GLN A 124 0.85 -7.01 -5.31
C GLN A 124 2.33 -6.87 -4.98
N GLU A 125 2.86 -7.79 -4.17
CA GLU A 125 4.27 -7.77 -3.79
C GLU A 125 5.14 -8.44 -4.86
N ILE A 126 6.27 -7.81 -5.16
CA ILE A 126 7.38 -8.47 -5.86
C ILE A 126 7.97 -9.51 -4.90
N PRO A 127 8.23 -10.75 -5.36
CA PRO A 127 8.83 -11.78 -4.53
C PRO A 127 10.14 -11.33 -3.88
N ALA A 128 10.30 -11.66 -2.59
CA ALA A 128 11.53 -11.36 -1.87
C ALA A 128 12.76 -11.92 -2.58
N SER A 129 13.82 -11.14 -2.62
CA SER A 129 15.11 -11.54 -3.19
C SER A 129 16.24 -11.03 -2.31
N ASP A 130 17.45 -11.60 -2.47
CA ASP A 130 18.65 -11.15 -1.74
C ASP A 130 19.17 -9.80 -2.23
N VAL A 131 18.57 -9.26 -3.27
CA VAL A 131 18.93 -7.96 -3.88
C VAL A 131 17.70 -7.09 -3.93
N LYS A 132 17.86 -5.80 -3.60
CA LYS A 132 16.81 -4.81 -3.78
C LYS A 132 16.28 -4.87 -5.22
N CYS A 133 14.95 -4.95 -5.34
CA CYS A 133 14.24 -5.00 -6.60
C CYS A 133 13.08 -4.01 -6.60
N ASP A 134 12.93 -3.26 -7.66
CA ASP A 134 11.82 -2.34 -7.88
C ASP A 134 10.91 -2.82 -9.03
N PRO A 135 9.71 -2.26 -9.18
CA PRO A 135 8.81 -2.60 -10.28
C PRO A 135 9.45 -2.41 -11.67
N ASP A 136 10.31 -1.39 -11.85
CA ASP A 136 10.99 -1.16 -13.15
C ASP A 136 11.91 -2.33 -13.51
N SER A 137 12.68 -2.84 -12.57
CA SER A 137 13.63 -3.93 -12.82
C SER A 137 12.97 -5.31 -12.92
N TYR A 138 11.94 -5.57 -12.11
CA TYR A 138 11.29 -6.88 -12.02
C TYR A 138 10.18 -7.08 -13.06
N LEU A 139 9.28 -6.11 -13.21
CA LEU A 139 8.08 -6.22 -14.05
C LEU A 139 8.37 -5.89 -15.51
N THR A 140 9.14 -6.74 -16.17
CA THR A 140 9.57 -6.54 -17.56
C THR A 140 8.52 -6.93 -18.59
N THR A 141 7.47 -7.65 -18.20
CA THR A 141 6.36 -8.07 -19.06
C THR A 141 5.02 -7.95 -18.30
N LYS A 142 3.91 -7.85 -19.06
CA LYS A 142 2.58 -7.83 -18.48
C LYS A 142 2.24 -9.11 -17.73
N ASP A 143 2.70 -10.25 -18.25
CA ASP A 143 2.47 -11.56 -17.62
C ASP A 143 3.12 -11.66 -16.23
N LYS A 144 4.27 -11.04 -16.04
CA LYS A 144 4.89 -10.99 -14.71
C LYS A 144 4.03 -10.24 -13.70
N LEU A 145 3.41 -9.14 -14.09
CA LEU A 145 2.48 -8.40 -13.25
C LEU A 145 1.20 -9.20 -12.98
N ASP A 146 0.62 -9.79 -14.02
CA ASP A 146 -0.65 -10.50 -13.92
C ASP A 146 -0.52 -11.80 -13.09
N ASN A 147 0.67 -12.40 -13.04
CA ASN A 147 0.96 -13.57 -12.23
C ASN A 147 1.30 -13.24 -10.76
N LEU A 148 1.54 -11.97 -10.39
CA LEU A 148 1.69 -11.61 -8.99
C LEU A 148 0.35 -11.74 -8.27
N PRO A 149 0.31 -12.44 -7.12
CA PRO A 149 -0.90 -12.53 -6.31
C PRO A 149 -1.37 -11.13 -5.89
N LYS A 150 -2.64 -10.86 -6.16
CA LYS A 150 -3.30 -9.64 -5.70
C LYS A 150 -4.00 -9.95 -4.39
N LEU A 151 -3.49 -9.41 -3.30
CA LEU A 151 -3.97 -9.65 -1.95
C LEU A 151 -4.80 -8.46 -1.44
N ASP A 152 -5.78 -8.74 -0.61
CA ASP A 152 -6.44 -7.68 0.17
C ASP A 152 -5.41 -7.05 1.12
N PHE A 153 -5.39 -5.71 1.20
CA PHE A 153 -4.37 -5.00 1.97
C PHE A 153 -4.47 -5.25 3.47
N VAL A 154 -5.67 -5.32 4.05
CA VAL A 154 -5.84 -5.55 5.50
C VAL A 154 -5.37 -6.95 5.86
N MET A 155 -5.73 -7.96 5.08
CA MET A 155 -5.33 -9.34 5.31
C MET A 155 -3.84 -9.54 5.11
N TRP A 156 -3.26 -8.90 4.08
CA TRP A 156 -1.81 -8.86 3.85
C TRP A 156 -1.09 -8.21 5.04
N TYR A 157 -1.55 -7.03 5.49
CA TYR A 157 -0.97 -6.33 6.62
C TYR A 157 -0.99 -7.20 7.89
N ALA A 158 -2.14 -7.80 8.20
CA ALA A 158 -2.30 -8.69 9.34
C ALA A 158 -1.33 -9.87 9.26
N SER A 159 -1.15 -10.49 8.09
CA SER A 159 -0.22 -11.61 7.90
C SER A 159 1.25 -11.23 8.16
N LYS A 160 1.61 -9.98 7.84
CA LYS A 160 3.00 -9.50 8.05
C LYS A 160 3.27 -9.18 9.52
N VAL A 161 2.36 -8.46 10.19
CA VAL A 161 2.61 -8.00 11.56
C VAL A 161 2.34 -9.09 12.61
N ILE A 162 1.30 -9.90 12.45
CA ILE A 162 0.96 -10.95 13.43
C ILE A 162 1.96 -12.13 13.34
N ASN A 163 2.38 -12.50 12.13
CA ASN A 163 3.29 -13.63 11.95
C ASN A 163 4.77 -13.29 12.23
N ALA A 164 5.13 -12.00 12.27
CA ALA A 164 6.51 -11.57 12.56
C ALA A 164 6.89 -11.71 14.04
N ASP A 165 5.91 -11.83 14.95
CA ASP A 165 6.14 -11.67 16.39
C ASP A 165 6.59 -12.94 17.14
N GLY A 166 6.66 -14.09 16.47
CA GLY A 166 7.09 -15.35 17.10
C GLY A 166 6.28 -15.69 18.34
N GLU A 167 6.96 -16.12 19.43
CA GLU A 167 6.34 -16.56 20.69
C GLU A 167 6.11 -15.41 21.71
N ASN A 168 6.46 -14.17 21.39
CA ASN A 168 6.32 -13.05 22.32
C ASN A 168 4.86 -12.57 22.42
N ILE A 169 4.19 -12.95 23.51
CA ILE A 169 2.78 -12.65 23.78
C ILE A 169 2.49 -11.14 23.78
N GLN A 170 3.39 -10.32 24.35
CA GLN A 170 3.19 -8.87 24.41
C GLN A 170 3.27 -8.25 23.02
N GLN A 171 4.22 -8.71 22.20
CA GLN A 171 4.38 -8.25 20.84
C GLN A 171 3.18 -8.68 19.99
N GLN A 172 2.74 -9.94 20.09
CA GLN A 172 1.52 -10.41 19.42
C GLN A 172 0.29 -9.57 19.78
N ALA A 173 0.11 -9.23 21.06
CA ALA A 173 -0.99 -8.38 21.49
C ALA A 173 -0.91 -6.99 20.85
N LYS A 174 0.28 -6.41 20.75
CA LYS A 174 0.52 -5.12 20.09
C LYS A 174 0.15 -5.18 18.61
N SER A 175 0.63 -6.20 17.89
CA SER A 175 0.35 -6.38 16.46
C SER A 175 -1.14 -6.60 16.19
N ILE A 176 -1.83 -7.33 17.05
CA ILE A 176 -3.29 -7.48 16.96
C ILE A 176 -3.99 -6.12 17.12
N HIS A 177 -3.58 -5.30 18.09
CA HIS A 177 -4.14 -3.97 18.28
C HIS A 177 -3.87 -3.07 17.05
N GLU A 178 -2.69 -3.15 16.45
CA GLU A 178 -2.39 -2.40 15.22
C GLU A 178 -3.32 -2.78 14.05
N VAL A 179 -3.68 -4.06 13.92
CA VAL A 179 -4.65 -4.52 12.90
C VAL A 179 -6.06 -4.04 13.23
N ILE A 180 -6.47 -4.10 14.49
CA ILE A 180 -7.77 -3.59 14.95
C ILE A 180 -7.88 -2.10 14.66
N ASP A 181 -6.87 -1.32 15.02
CA ASP A 181 -6.84 0.12 14.78
C ASP A 181 -6.88 0.45 13.29
N LEU A 182 -6.18 -0.34 12.46
CA LEU A 182 -6.27 -0.21 11.01
C LEU A 182 -7.70 -0.39 10.51
N VAL A 183 -8.37 -1.47 10.89
CA VAL A 183 -9.76 -1.75 10.47
C VAL A 183 -10.70 -0.66 10.94
N LYS A 184 -10.52 -0.12 12.16
CA LYS A 184 -11.31 0.99 12.68
C LYS A 184 -11.17 2.30 11.90
N THR A 185 -10.08 2.50 11.15
CA THR A 185 -9.94 3.69 10.28
C THR A 185 -10.84 3.65 9.06
N ILE A 186 -11.36 2.48 8.67
CA ILE A 186 -12.25 2.30 7.53
C ILE A 186 -13.59 2.96 7.84
N PRO A 187 -14.09 3.90 7.01
CA PRO A 187 -15.34 4.62 7.32
C PRO A 187 -16.60 3.73 7.29
N ASP A 188 -16.59 2.69 6.46
CA ASP A 188 -17.73 1.79 6.26
C ASP A 188 -17.79 0.71 7.34
N LYS A 189 -18.86 0.74 8.15
CA LYS A 189 -19.08 -0.21 9.24
C LYS A 189 -19.36 -1.65 8.78
N VAL A 190 -20.01 -1.82 7.63
CA VAL A 190 -20.26 -3.15 7.06
C VAL A 190 -18.93 -3.77 6.61
N LEU A 191 -18.05 -2.95 6.04
CA LEU A 191 -16.71 -3.40 5.66
C LEU A 191 -15.86 -3.72 6.89
N GLN A 192 -15.96 -2.95 7.98
CA GLN A 192 -15.29 -3.28 9.25
C GLN A 192 -15.73 -4.65 9.77
N GLU A 193 -17.04 -4.95 9.75
CA GLU A 193 -17.58 -6.25 10.17
C GLU A 193 -17.07 -7.39 9.29
N SER A 194 -17.07 -7.20 7.97
CA SER A 194 -16.54 -8.17 7.02
C SER A 194 -15.06 -8.48 7.24
N TYR A 195 -14.26 -7.48 7.61
CA TYR A 195 -12.87 -7.70 8.00
C TYR A 195 -12.74 -8.43 9.34
N ALA A 196 -13.60 -8.11 10.33
CA ALA A 196 -13.61 -8.84 11.59
C ALA A 196 -13.89 -10.35 11.35
N ASP A 197 -14.87 -10.69 10.52
CA ASP A 197 -15.17 -12.08 10.15
C ASP A 197 -14.00 -12.75 9.42
N SER A 198 -13.35 -12.04 8.50
CA SER A 198 -12.19 -12.56 7.79
C SER A 198 -11.00 -12.83 8.72
N LEU A 199 -10.74 -11.94 9.68
CA LEU A 199 -9.70 -12.10 10.70
C LEU A 199 -10.01 -13.27 11.64
N VAL A 200 -11.27 -13.44 12.02
CA VAL A 200 -11.74 -14.62 12.79
C VAL A 200 -11.43 -15.92 12.04
N ASN A 201 -11.76 -15.98 10.76
CA ASN A 201 -11.54 -17.17 9.95
C ASN A 201 -10.07 -17.56 9.82
N VAL A 202 -9.16 -16.57 9.80
CA VAL A 202 -7.71 -16.82 9.64
C VAL A 202 -7.01 -17.03 10.98
N TYR A 203 -7.35 -16.23 11.99
CA TYR A 203 -6.62 -16.17 13.26
C TYR A 203 -7.40 -16.71 14.47
N GLY A 204 -8.66 -17.09 14.28
CA GLY A 204 -9.55 -17.45 15.39
C GLY A 204 -9.92 -16.26 16.28
N ARG A 205 -10.18 -16.51 17.57
CA ARG A 205 -10.46 -15.49 18.61
C ARG A 205 -11.68 -14.60 18.26
N GLU A 206 -12.79 -15.23 17.88
CA GLU A 206 -14.00 -14.57 17.37
C GLU A 206 -14.48 -13.40 18.25
N GLU A 207 -14.67 -13.65 19.55
CA GLU A 207 -15.17 -12.62 20.49
C GLU A 207 -14.25 -11.41 20.56
N MET A 208 -12.93 -11.63 20.47
CA MET A 208 -11.96 -10.55 20.54
C MET A 208 -12.05 -9.62 19.33
N TRP A 209 -11.98 -10.15 18.10
CA TRP A 209 -12.02 -9.34 16.89
C TRP A 209 -13.33 -8.56 16.75
N LYS A 210 -14.47 -9.23 16.93
CA LYS A 210 -15.78 -8.61 16.83
C LYS A 210 -16.00 -7.55 17.91
N ARG A 211 -15.69 -7.85 19.17
CA ARG A 211 -15.80 -6.91 20.27
C ARG A 211 -14.95 -5.67 20.05
N GLU A 212 -13.68 -5.85 19.76
CA GLU A 212 -12.74 -4.74 19.65
C GLU A 212 -13.00 -3.87 18.40
N ILE A 213 -13.30 -4.47 17.25
CA ILE A 213 -13.56 -3.72 16.01
C ILE A 213 -14.93 -3.04 16.05
N MET A 214 -15.96 -3.76 16.44
CA MET A 214 -17.34 -3.26 16.41
C MET A 214 -17.76 -2.52 17.68
N GLY A 215 -16.95 -2.56 18.74
CA GLY A 215 -17.29 -1.93 20.02
C GLY A 215 -18.47 -2.59 20.74
N ILE A 216 -18.71 -3.88 20.49
CA ILE A 216 -19.80 -4.62 21.10
C ILE A 216 -19.39 -4.94 22.55
N GLN A 217 -20.07 -4.33 23.52
CA GLN A 217 -19.93 -4.75 24.92
C GLN A 217 -20.61 -6.11 25.08
N THR A 218 -19.84 -7.15 25.32
CA THR A 218 -20.41 -8.42 25.81
C THR A 218 -20.98 -8.15 27.19
N MET A 219 -22.29 -8.25 27.34
CA MET A 219 -22.88 -8.23 28.68
C MET A 219 -22.32 -9.42 29.46
N PRO A 220 -21.87 -9.20 30.72
CA PRO A 220 -21.46 -10.32 31.54
C PRO A 220 -22.67 -11.26 31.74
N ALA A 221 -22.43 -12.55 31.54
CA ALA A 221 -23.42 -13.60 31.78
C ALA A 221 -23.84 -13.65 33.26
#